data_cec214eba28b64151c20fd7eb6c12357
#
_entry.id   cec214eba28b64151c20fd7eb6c12357
#
_cell.length_a   1.000
_cell.length_b   1.000
_cell.length_c   1.000
_cell.angle_alpha   90.00
_cell.angle_beta   90.00
_cell.angle_gamma   90.00
#
_symmetry.space_group_name_H-M   'P 1'
#
loop_
_entity.id
_entity.type
_entity.pdbx_description
1 polymer ?
#
loop_
_entity_poly.entity_id
_entity_poly.type
_entity_poly.pdbx_seq_one_letter_code
_entity_poly.pdbx_strand_id
1 'polypeptide(L)'
;MTKKVVIYTRVSTLDQTIDNQLIELRDHCSKMGWEVVKEYADEGLSGTLSREKRPALNSLIKDAYRKRFDSVVCWDISRIGRSMKELILFLSDMKDKGVGICSVRQGFDTSTSMGEIMFQFVGILSSWEREMIRERTLAGLERAKREGKTLGRRKVTNDTMTAKIIELRSANRSIREIASEVGVSTATVHRQLKKVA
;
A
#
# COMPACT_ATOMS: atom_id res chain seq x y z
N MET A 1 -27.27 -23.43 -9.50
CA MET A 1 -25.94 -23.84 -9.04
C MET A 1 -25.68 -23.16 -7.70
N THR A 2 -25.16 -23.89 -6.73
CA THR A 2 -24.83 -23.35 -5.40
C THR A 2 -23.63 -22.40 -5.54
N LYS A 3 -23.70 -21.20 -4.95
CA LYS A 3 -22.62 -20.22 -4.97
C LYS A 3 -21.44 -20.75 -4.16
N LYS A 4 -20.26 -20.88 -4.79
CA LYS A 4 -19.03 -21.32 -4.14
C LYS A 4 -18.33 -20.13 -3.49
N VAL A 5 -18.09 -20.23 -2.20
CA VAL A 5 -17.46 -19.15 -1.45
C VAL A 5 -16.22 -19.62 -0.71
N VAL A 6 -15.34 -18.67 -0.41
CA VAL A 6 -14.21 -18.89 0.48
C VAL A 6 -14.31 -17.94 1.67
N ILE A 7 -13.88 -18.41 2.83
CA ILE A 7 -13.83 -17.60 4.04
C ILE A 7 -12.41 -17.05 4.18
N TYR A 8 -12.30 -15.76 4.47
CA TYR A 8 -11.03 -15.13 4.82
C TYR A 8 -11.09 -14.52 6.21
N THR A 9 -10.13 -14.89 7.06
CA THR A 9 -9.96 -14.35 8.41
C THR A 9 -8.55 -13.80 8.62
N ARG A 10 -8.42 -12.79 9.48
CA ARG A 10 -7.13 -12.27 9.95
C ARG A 10 -7.25 -11.88 11.41
N VAL A 11 -6.33 -12.38 12.22
CA VAL A 11 -6.24 -12.08 13.65
C VAL A 11 -4.84 -11.63 14.02
N SER A 12 -4.76 -10.69 14.95
CA SER A 12 -3.49 -10.10 15.42
C SER A 12 -2.86 -10.86 16.61
N THR A 13 -3.62 -11.67 17.31
CA THR A 13 -3.18 -12.46 18.48
C THR A 13 -3.82 -13.83 18.46
N LEU A 14 -3.04 -14.81 18.92
CA LEU A 14 -3.46 -16.19 19.15
C LEU A 14 -4.49 -16.20 20.30
N ASP A 15 -5.79 -16.05 20.02
CA ASP A 15 -6.80 -16.41 21.02
C ASP A 15 -8.22 -16.48 20.46
N GLN A 16 -8.98 -17.36 21.04
CA GLN A 16 -10.46 -17.62 21.08
C GLN A 16 -11.38 -16.86 20.10
N THR A 17 -10.97 -15.71 19.59
CA THR A 17 -11.75 -14.84 18.69
C THR A 17 -11.82 -15.37 17.25
N ILE A 18 -10.87 -16.23 16.82
CA ILE A 18 -10.89 -16.82 15.46
C ILE A 18 -12.01 -17.83 15.32
N ASP A 19 -12.10 -18.73 16.29
CA ASP A 19 -13.08 -19.81 16.25
C ASP A 19 -14.49 -19.26 16.24
N ASN A 20 -14.77 -18.23 17.03
CA ASN A 20 -16.08 -17.58 17.05
C ASN A 20 -16.40 -16.91 15.70
N GLN A 21 -15.42 -16.17 15.10
CA GLN A 21 -15.62 -15.55 13.80
C GLN A 21 -15.83 -16.59 12.69
N LEU A 22 -15.07 -17.69 12.71
CA LEU A 22 -15.24 -18.78 11.73
C LEU A 22 -16.60 -19.46 11.88
N ILE A 23 -17.04 -19.72 13.12
CA ILE A 23 -18.35 -20.30 13.39
C ILE A 23 -19.45 -19.40 12.81
N GLU A 24 -19.41 -18.09 13.11
CA GLU A 24 -20.40 -17.15 12.61
C GLU A 24 -20.37 -17.03 11.07
N LEU A 25 -19.18 -17.05 10.45
CA LEU A 25 -19.04 -16.98 9.00
C LEU A 25 -19.57 -18.26 8.32
N ARG A 26 -19.30 -19.44 8.89
CA ARG A 26 -19.83 -20.73 8.41
C ARG A 26 -21.36 -20.78 8.54
N ASP A 27 -21.88 -20.32 9.67
CA ASP A 27 -23.33 -20.25 9.91
C ASP A 27 -24.01 -19.28 8.92
N HIS A 28 -23.40 -18.11 8.68
CA HIS A 28 -23.87 -17.17 7.66
C HIS A 28 -23.90 -17.83 6.27
N CYS A 29 -22.81 -18.48 5.84
CA CYS A 29 -22.75 -19.16 4.55
C CYS A 29 -23.81 -20.27 4.44
N SER A 30 -24.01 -21.04 5.50
CA SER A 30 -25.04 -22.08 5.57
C SER A 30 -26.44 -21.50 5.42
N LYS A 31 -26.77 -20.43 6.15
CA LYS A 31 -28.07 -19.73 6.03
C LYS A 31 -28.32 -19.17 4.64
N MET A 32 -27.27 -18.73 3.94
CA MET A 32 -27.36 -18.24 2.56
C MET A 32 -27.37 -19.38 1.52
N GLY A 33 -27.23 -20.63 1.91
CA GLY A 33 -27.14 -21.77 1.01
C GLY A 33 -25.87 -21.78 0.16
N TRP A 34 -24.77 -21.21 0.66
CA TRP A 34 -23.48 -21.15 -0.04
C TRP A 34 -22.59 -22.34 0.32
N GLU A 35 -21.81 -22.80 -0.63
CA GLU A 35 -20.81 -23.86 -0.45
C GLU A 35 -19.47 -23.25 -0.08
N VAL A 36 -18.98 -23.50 1.13
CA VAL A 36 -17.63 -23.06 1.57
C VAL A 36 -16.61 -24.06 1.02
N VAL A 37 -15.86 -23.65 -0.02
CA VAL A 37 -14.90 -24.53 -0.69
C VAL A 37 -13.50 -24.47 -0.04
N LYS A 38 -13.16 -23.36 0.65
CA LYS A 38 -11.88 -23.22 1.33
C LYS A 38 -11.90 -22.07 2.36
N GLU A 39 -11.06 -22.21 3.38
CA GLU A 39 -10.82 -21.18 4.37
C GLU A 39 -9.36 -20.72 4.31
N TYR A 40 -9.16 -19.41 4.44
CA TYR A 40 -7.85 -18.76 4.44
C TYR A 40 -7.71 -17.95 5.73
N ALA A 41 -6.69 -18.25 6.52
CA ALA A 41 -6.42 -17.56 7.78
C ALA A 41 -4.99 -17.01 7.80
N ASP A 42 -4.85 -15.71 8.07
CA ASP A 42 -3.58 -15.07 8.39
C ASP A 42 -3.54 -14.83 9.89
N GLU A 43 -2.80 -15.67 10.62
CA GLU A 43 -2.70 -15.66 12.08
C GLU A 43 -1.46 -14.92 12.58
N GLY A 44 -1.57 -14.27 13.76
CA GLY A 44 -0.44 -13.61 14.42
C GLY A 44 0.13 -12.41 13.67
N LEU A 45 -0.58 -11.93 12.64
CA LEU A 45 -0.10 -10.86 11.80
C LEU A 45 -0.76 -9.53 12.16
N SER A 46 0.06 -8.58 12.67
CA SER A 46 -0.38 -7.19 12.87
C SER A 46 -0.99 -6.61 11.60
N GLY A 47 -2.05 -5.82 11.75
CA GLY A 47 -2.66 -5.09 10.64
C GLY A 47 -1.71 -4.12 9.91
N THR A 48 -0.51 -3.88 10.48
CA THR A 48 0.53 -3.02 9.91
C THR A 48 1.43 -3.73 8.89
N LEU A 49 1.36 -5.07 8.79
CA LEU A 49 2.20 -5.82 7.84
C LEU A 49 1.75 -5.65 6.40
N SER A 50 2.70 -5.48 5.48
CA SER A 50 2.44 -5.36 4.05
C SER A 50 1.75 -6.62 3.49
N ARG A 51 1.04 -6.47 2.36
CA ARG A 51 0.37 -7.57 1.64
C ARG A 51 1.30 -8.75 1.38
N GLU A 52 2.58 -8.49 1.12
CA GLU A 52 3.62 -9.52 0.86
C GLU A 52 3.82 -10.48 2.04
N LYS A 53 3.54 -10.03 3.25
CA LYS A 53 3.64 -10.82 4.49
C LYS A 53 2.34 -11.51 4.89
N ARG A 54 1.35 -11.60 4.00
CA ARG A 54 0.03 -12.24 4.23
C ARG A 54 -0.13 -13.44 3.28
N PRO A 55 0.43 -14.60 3.64
CA PRO A 55 0.49 -15.76 2.75
C PRO A 55 -0.89 -16.31 2.40
N ALA A 56 -1.84 -16.28 3.35
CA ALA A 56 -3.20 -16.76 3.11
C ALA A 56 -3.94 -15.83 2.13
N LEU A 57 -3.85 -14.49 2.30
CA LEU A 57 -4.43 -13.55 1.35
C LEU A 57 -3.82 -13.69 -0.05
N ASN A 58 -2.51 -13.87 -0.15
CA ASN A 58 -1.83 -14.06 -1.43
C ASN A 58 -2.29 -15.36 -2.13
N SER A 59 -2.50 -16.44 -1.35
CA SER A 59 -3.04 -17.70 -1.87
C SER A 59 -4.48 -17.55 -2.34
N LEU A 60 -5.32 -16.83 -1.58
CA LEU A 60 -6.70 -16.50 -1.95
C LEU A 60 -6.73 -15.77 -3.30
N ILE A 61 -5.90 -14.74 -3.47
CA ILE A 61 -5.83 -13.98 -4.72
C ILE A 61 -5.43 -14.87 -5.89
N LYS A 62 -4.42 -15.74 -5.73
CA LYS A 62 -4.02 -16.71 -6.76
C LYS A 62 -5.16 -17.65 -7.14
N ASP A 63 -5.96 -18.11 -6.16
CA ASP A 63 -7.08 -18.98 -6.41
C ASP A 63 -8.28 -18.25 -7.04
N ALA A 64 -8.47 -16.95 -6.76
CA ALA A 64 -9.40 -16.06 -7.45
C ALA A 64 -9.06 -15.91 -8.95
N TYR A 65 -7.76 -15.72 -9.28
CA TYR A 65 -7.30 -15.71 -10.68
C TYR A 65 -7.62 -17.03 -11.43
N ARG A 66 -7.69 -18.14 -10.71
CA ARG A 66 -8.03 -19.46 -11.27
C ARG A 66 -9.54 -19.74 -11.26
N LYS A 67 -10.36 -18.76 -10.86
CA LYS A 67 -11.83 -18.88 -10.78
C LYS A 67 -12.30 -20.10 -10.00
N ARG A 68 -11.66 -20.36 -8.84
CA ARG A 68 -11.99 -21.53 -8.00
C ARG A 68 -13.21 -21.31 -7.12
N PHE A 69 -13.68 -20.08 -7.00
CA PHE A 69 -14.82 -19.68 -6.20
C PHE A 69 -15.46 -18.39 -6.75
N ASP A 70 -16.67 -18.12 -6.34
CA ASP A 70 -17.50 -17.01 -6.83
C ASP A 70 -17.42 -15.79 -5.90
N SER A 71 -17.14 -15.98 -4.59
CA SER A 71 -17.15 -14.90 -3.62
C SER A 71 -16.22 -15.15 -2.44
N VAL A 72 -15.68 -14.06 -1.88
CA VAL A 72 -14.92 -14.05 -0.62
C VAL A 72 -15.84 -13.56 0.50
N VAL A 73 -15.94 -14.31 1.58
CA VAL A 73 -16.69 -13.94 2.79
C VAL A 73 -15.72 -13.60 3.89
N CYS A 74 -15.88 -12.45 4.54
CA CYS A 74 -15.09 -12.04 5.68
C CYS A 74 -15.98 -11.45 6.78
N TRP A 75 -15.49 -11.47 8.01
CA TRP A 75 -16.22 -10.86 9.14
C TRP A 75 -16.30 -9.34 8.97
N ASP A 76 -15.19 -8.69 8.73
CA ASP A 76 -15.07 -7.25 8.61
C ASP A 76 -14.11 -6.92 7.46
N ILE A 77 -14.49 -5.94 6.65
CA ILE A 77 -13.73 -5.54 5.47
C ILE A 77 -12.32 -5.02 5.81
N SER A 78 -12.12 -4.51 7.04
CA SER A 78 -10.80 -4.12 7.55
C SER A 78 -9.83 -5.29 7.73
N ARG A 79 -10.32 -6.53 7.70
CA ARG A 79 -9.47 -7.72 7.69
C ARG A 79 -8.75 -7.89 6.36
N ILE A 80 -9.37 -7.43 5.28
CA ILE A 80 -8.82 -7.51 3.91
C ILE A 80 -7.80 -6.39 3.69
N GLY A 81 -8.18 -5.13 3.86
CA GLY A 81 -7.32 -3.96 3.65
C GLY A 81 -6.97 -3.24 4.96
N ARG A 82 -5.74 -2.80 5.11
CA ARG A 82 -5.29 -1.95 6.23
C ARG A 82 -5.48 -0.47 5.99
N SER A 83 -5.67 -0.10 4.73
CA SER A 83 -5.96 1.27 4.30
C SER A 83 -7.07 1.24 3.26
N MET A 84 -7.77 2.34 3.13
CA MET A 84 -8.80 2.51 2.11
C MET A 84 -8.23 2.23 0.71
N LYS A 85 -7.01 2.68 0.44
CA LYS A 85 -6.31 2.43 -0.84
C LYS A 85 -6.13 0.93 -1.12
N GLU A 86 -5.63 0.16 -0.16
CA GLU A 86 -5.45 -1.29 -0.33
C GLU A 86 -6.76 -2.02 -0.51
N LEU A 87 -7.78 -1.60 0.24
CA LEU A 87 -9.12 -2.17 0.13
C LEU A 87 -9.69 -1.96 -1.27
N ILE A 88 -9.63 -0.75 -1.81
CA ILE A 88 -10.15 -0.45 -3.15
C ILE A 88 -9.41 -1.22 -4.22
N LEU A 89 -8.07 -1.29 -4.13
CA LEU A 89 -7.28 -2.07 -5.08
C LEU A 89 -7.68 -3.55 -5.04
N PHE A 90 -7.89 -4.11 -3.84
CA PHE A 90 -8.35 -5.49 -3.70
C PHE A 90 -9.76 -5.70 -4.26
N LEU A 91 -10.70 -4.80 -3.92
CA LEU A 91 -12.08 -4.87 -4.41
C LEU A 91 -12.15 -4.75 -5.94
N SER A 92 -11.36 -3.84 -6.54
CA SER A 92 -11.27 -3.69 -7.99
C SER A 92 -10.69 -4.94 -8.65
N ASP A 93 -9.60 -5.49 -8.10
CA ASP A 93 -8.96 -6.70 -8.60
C ASP A 93 -9.92 -7.91 -8.57
N MET A 94 -10.69 -8.05 -7.48
CA MET A 94 -11.70 -9.12 -7.38
C MET A 94 -12.86 -8.91 -8.36
N LYS A 95 -13.35 -7.68 -8.52
CA LYS A 95 -14.39 -7.34 -9.50
C LYS A 95 -13.95 -7.68 -10.93
N ASP A 96 -12.71 -7.33 -11.30
CA ASP A 96 -12.14 -7.65 -12.63
C ASP A 96 -12.05 -9.17 -12.89
N LYS A 97 -11.98 -9.97 -11.81
CA LYS A 97 -12.01 -11.46 -11.90
C LYS A 97 -13.42 -12.03 -11.82
N GLY A 98 -14.44 -11.19 -11.62
CA GLY A 98 -15.81 -11.62 -11.41
C GLY A 98 -16.05 -12.28 -10.05
N VAL A 99 -15.20 -11.98 -9.05
CA VAL A 99 -15.30 -12.51 -7.69
C VAL A 99 -15.97 -11.49 -6.78
N GLY A 100 -17.09 -11.83 -6.17
CA GLY A 100 -17.79 -11.01 -5.19
C GLY A 100 -17.07 -10.96 -3.84
N ILE A 101 -17.44 -9.99 -3.02
CA ILE A 101 -16.96 -9.86 -1.64
C ILE A 101 -18.14 -9.58 -0.74
N CYS A 102 -18.26 -10.39 0.32
CA CYS A 102 -19.27 -10.26 1.35
C CYS A 102 -18.61 -10.01 2.71
N SER A 103 -18.99 -8.92 3.37
CA SER A 103 -18.63 -8.62 4.75
C SER A 103 -19.85 -8.72 5.64
N VAL A 104 -19.83 -9.66 6.56
CA VAL A 104 -20.98 -9.99 7.39
C VAL A 104 -21.31 -8.85 8.35
N ARG A 105 -20.29 -8.29 9.04
CA ARG A 105 -20.49 -7.23 10.02
C ARG A 105 -21.07 -5.95 9.43
N GLN A 106 -20.66 -5.57 8.21
CA GLN A 106 -21.15 -4.35 7.56
C GLN A 106 -22.39 -4.58 6.69
N GLY A 107 -22.84 -5.83 6.52
CA GLY A 107 -23.92 -6.17 5.59
C GLY A 107 -23.59 -5.82 4.13
N PHE A 108 -22.32 -5.86 3.77
CA PHE A 108 -21.80 -5.44 2.46
C PHE A 108 -21.59 -6.67 1.57
N ASP A 109 -22.27 -6.74 0.43
CA ASP A 109 -22.09 -7.78 -0.58
C ASP A 109 -22.02 -7.14 -1.97
N THR A 110 -20.82 -7.18 -2.58
CA THR A 110 -20.58 -6.61 -3.92
C THR A 110 -21.31 -7.34 -5.03
N SER A 111 -21.91 -8.49 -4.78
CA SER A 111 -22.74 -9.20 -5.77
C SER A 111 -24.15 -8.63 -5.87
N THR A 112 -24.52 -7.72 -4.97
CA THR A 112 -25.81 -7.01 -4.98
C THR A 112 -25.67 -5.63 -5.62
N SER A 113 -26.76 -5.11 -6.23
CA SER A 113 -26.77 -3.75 -6.78
C SER A 113 -26.44 -2.68 -5.73
N MET A 114 -26.89 -2.86 -4.48
CA MET A 114 -26.56 -1.97 -3.37
C MET A 114 -25.08 -2.04 -3.02
N GLY A 115 -24.49 -3.24 -2.98
CA GLY A 115 -23.05 -3.42 -2.74
C GLY A 115 -22.19 -2.81 -3.86
N GLU A 116 -22.65 -2.85 -5.09
CA GLU A 116 -21.97 -2.18 -6.21
C GLU A 116 -21.98 -0.66 -6.06
N ILE A 117 -23.11 -0.07 -5.67
CA ILE A 117 -23.22 1.38 -5.37
C ILE A 117 -22.28 1.75 -4.22
N MET A 118 -22.28 0.96 -3.15
CA MET A 118 -21.37 1.17 -2.00
C MET A 118 -19.90 1.09 -2.41
N PHE A 119 -19.53 0.16 -3.29
CA PHE A 119 -18.18 0.08 -3.83
C PHE A 119 -17.78 1.33 -4.61
N GLN A 120 -18.67 1.84 -5.46
CA GLN A 120 -18.44 3.08 -6.21
C GLN A 120 -18.27 4.27 -5.26
N PHE A 121 -19.10 4.37 -4.22
CA PHE A 121 -19.03 5.42 -3.20
C PHE A 121 -17.69 5.39 -2.44
N VAL A 122 -17.22 4.22 -2.02
CA VAL A 122 -15.90 4.04 -1.40
C VAL A 122 -14.78 4.47 -2.35
N GLY A 123 -14.89 4.20 -3.65
CA GLY A 123 -13.97 4.66 -4.68
C GLY A 123 -13.90 6.20 -4.79
N ILE A 124 -15.05 6.85 -4.76
CA ILE A 124 -15.16 8.33 -4.80
C ILE A 124 -14.51 8.95 -3.55
N LEU A 125 -14.85 8.45 -2.37
CA LEU A 125 -14.26 8.93 -1.10
C LEU A 125 -12.74 8.84 -1.08
N SER A 126 -12.17 7.77 -1.60
CA SER A 126 -10.72 7.61 -1.68
C SER A 126 -10.04 8.53 -2.68
N SER A 127 -10.74 8.89 -3.74
CA SER A 127 -10.25 9.89 -4.70
C SER A 127 -10.24 11.26 -4.07
N TRP A 128 -11.28 11.59 -3.36
CA TRP A 128 -11.41 12.84 -2.61
C TRP A 128 -10.36 12.97 -1.49
N GLU A 129 -10.14 11.92 -0.70
CA GLU A 129 -9.09 11.91 0.33
C GLU A 129 -7.70 12.19 -0.26
N ARG A 130 -7.38 11.58 -1.41
CA ARG A 130 -6.10 11.82 -2.11
C ARG A 130 -5.94 13.27 -2.54
N GLU A 131 -7.01 13.88 -3.06
CA GLU A 131 -6.97 15.29 -3.49
C GLU A 131 -6.78 16.21 -2.29
N MET A 132 -7.48 15.97 -1.18
CA MET A 132 -7.30 16.71 0.07
C MET A 132 -5.87 16.62 0.62
N ILE A 133 -5.25 15.44 0.56
CA ILE A 133 -3.83 15.26 0.96
C ILE A 133 -2.91 16.05 0.03
N ARG A 134 -3.17 16.02 -1.28
CA ARG A 134 -2.41 16.76 -2.28
C ARG A 134 -2.50 18.27 -2.04
N GLU A 135 -3.69 18.79 -1.85
CA GLU A 135 -3.91 20.22 -1.55
C GLU A 135 -3.18 20.66 -0.29
N ARG A 136 -3.27 19.89 0.81
CA ARG A 136 -2.54 20.18 2.05
C ARG A 136 -1.03 20.17 1.83
N THR A 137 -0.53 19.22 1.04
CA THR A 137 0.91 19.12 0.72
C THR A 137 1.36 20.33 -0.09
N LEU A 138 0.61 20.74 -1.11
CA LEU A 138 0.92 21.90 -1.92
C LEU A 138 0.91 23.19 -1.08
N ALA A 139 -0.12 23.38 -0.25
CA ALA A 139 -0.20 24.53 0.66
C ALA A 139 0.99 24.55 1.65
N GLY A 140 1.40 23.38 2.17
CA GLY A 140 2.57 23.24 3.02
C GLY A 140 3.89 23.60 2.30
N LEU A 141 4.05 23.17 1.05
CA LEU A 141 5.20 23.50 0.22
C LEU A 141 5.26 24.99 -0.11
N GLU A 142 4.13 25.63 -0.42
CA GLU A 142 4.06 27.07 -0.65
C GLU A 142 4.42 27.88 0.61
N ARG A 143 3.90 27.46 1.77
CA ARG A 143 4.29 28.07 3.05
C ARG A 143 5.79 27.98 3.28
N ALA A 144 6.36 26.79 3.11
CA ALA A 144 7.80 26.58 3.27
C ALA A 144 8.64 27.45 2.30
N LYS A 145 8.18 27.64 1.05
CA LYS A 145 8.81 28.56 0.08
C LYS A 145 8.75 30.01 0.56
N ARG A 146 7.59 30.48 1.06
CA ARG A 146 7.43 31.85 1.61
C ARG A 146 8.31 32.09 2.83
N GLU A 147 8.53 31.05 3.65
CA GLU A 147 9.44 31.08 4.79
C GLU A 147 10.94 30.97 4.39
N GLY A 148 11.25 30.96 3.10
CA GLY A 148 12.63 30.89 2.60
C GLY A 148 13.27 29.50 2.76
N LYS A 149 12.51 28.46 3.09
CA LYS A 149 13.04 27.10 3.23
C LYS A 149 13.41 26.51 1.86
N THR A 150 14.63 26.02 1.74
CA THR A 150 15.07 25.28 0.53
C THR A 150 14.41 23.91 0.49
N LEU A 151 13.58 23.69 -0.53
CA LEU A 151 12.88 22.41 -0.74
C LEU A 151 13.76 21.45 -1.54
N GLY A 152 13.56 20.15 -1.30
CA GLY A 152 14.26 19.08 -2.00
C GLY A 152 15.44 18.50 -1.22
N ARG A 153 16.27 17.72 -1.92
CA ARG A 153 17.45 17.08 -1.32
C ARG A 153 18.50 18.16 -0.99
N ARG A 154 19.00 18.15 0.25
CA ARG A 154 20.09 19.05 0.66
C ARG A 154 21.27 18.91 -0.29
N LYS A 155 21.85 20.06 -0.68
CA LYS A 155 23.10 20.07 -1.47
C LYS A 155 24.21 19.42 -0.63
N VAL A 156 24.90 18.46 -1.20
CA VAL A 156 26.05 17.79 -0.55
C VAL A 156 27.26 18.72 -0.48
N THR A 157 27.34 19.69 -1.40
CA THR A 157 28.44 20.64 -1.49
C THR A 157 27.96 22.05 -1.15
N ASN A 158 28.69 22.75 -0.32
CA ASN A 158 28.57 24.19 -0.06
C ASN A 158 29.63 24.97 -0.90
N ASP A 159 29.57 26.28 -0.85
CA ASP A 159 30.46 27.12 -1.63
C ASP A 159 31.94 26.94 -1.21
N THR A 160 32.22 26.72 0.08
CA THR A 160 33.55 26.42 0.60
C THR A 160 34.12 25.12 0.05
N MET A 161 33.31 24.06 0.01
CA MET A 161 33.73 22.78 -0.58
C MET A 161 33.95 22.92 -2.09
N THR A 162 33.11 23.70 -2.78
CA THR A 162 33.25 23.95 -4.21
C THR A 162 34.56 24.70 -4.51
N ALA A 163 34.88 25.74 -3.72
CA ALA A 163 36.16 26.46 -3.83
C ALA A 163 37.37 25.53 -3.63
N LYS A 164 37.33 24.68 -2.59
CA LYS A 164 38.38 23.70 -2.32
C LYS A 164 38.55 22.67 -3.45
N ILE A 165 37.46 22.22 -4.07
CA ILE A 165 37.50 21.33 -5.23
C ILE A 165 38.23 21.99 -6.41
N ILE A 166 37.95 23.27 -6.66
CA ILE A 166 38.59 24.05 -7.73
C ILE A 166 40.08 24.24 -7.45
N GLU A 167 40.44 24.63 -6.23
CA GLU A 167 41.82 24.81 -5.78
C GLU A 167 42.66 23.54 -5.96
N LEU A 168 42.13 22.40 -5.47
CA LEU A 168 42.81 21.10 -5.61
C LEU A 168 42.95 20.69 -7.07
N ARG A 169 41.97 21.03 -7.92
CA ARG A 169 42.05 20.76 -9.36
C ARG A 169 43.09 21.61 -10.07
N SER A 170 43.24 22.89 -9.71
CA SER A 170 44.30 23.78 -10.23
C SER A 170 45.69 23.32 -9.80
N ALA A 171 45.82 22.65 -8.65
CA ALA A 171 47.03 21.98 -8.20
C ALA A 171 47.29 20.60 -8.87
N ASN A 172 46.63 20.31 -10.01
CA ASN A 172 46.75 19.10 -10.79
C ASN A 172 46.43 17.78 -10.05
N ARG A 173 45.67 17.84 -8.95
CA ARG A 173 45.22 16.63 -8.24
C ARG A 173 44.20 15.83 -9.08
N SER A 174 44.26 14.54 -8.94
CA SER A 174 43.30 13.66 -9.62
C SER A 174 41.90 13.75 -8.98
N ILE A 175 40.85 13.48 -9.76
CA ILE A 175 39.44 13.48 -9.28
C ILE A 175 39.24 12.56 -8.08
N ARG A 176 39.95 11.41 -8.06
CA ARG A 176 39.86 10.45 -6.96
C ARG A 176 40.46 10.98 -5.67
N GLU A 177 41.63 11.64 -5.75
CA GLU A 177 42.27 12.26 -4.59
C GLU A 177 41.41 13.40 -4.06
N ILE A 178 40.90 14.28 -4.93
CA ILE A 178 39.96 15.36 -4.56
C ILE A 178 38.74 14.82 -3.85
N ALA A 179 38.12 13.76 -4.41
CA ALA A 179 36.92 13.12 -3.82
C ALA A 179 37.22 12.59 -2.40
N SER A 180 38.37 11.93 -2.21
CA SER A 180 38.81 11.43 -0.92
C SER A 180 39.09 12.53 0.09
N GLU A 181 39.76 13.60 -0.33
CA GLU A 181 40.16 14.71 0.55
C GLU A 181 38.95 15.55 0.99
N VAL A 182 38.01 15.80 0.07
CA VAL A 182 36.80 16.61 0.34
C VAL A 182 35.66 15.78 0.95
N GLY A 183 35.77 14.45 0.96
CA GLY A 183 34.74 13.54 1.52
C GLY A 183 33.48 13.44 0.69
N VAL A 184 33.58 13.52 -0.64
CA VAL A 184 32.43 13.42 -1.57
C VAL A 184 32.71 12.36 -2.65
N SER A 185 31.67 11.95 -3.39
CA SER A 185 31.87 11.01 -4.51
C SER A 185 32.59 11.66 -5.70
N THR A 186 33.32 10.86 -6.47
CA THR A 186 33.98 11.30 -7.73
C THR A 186 32.99 11.94 -8.71
N ALA A 187 31.75 11.40 -8.77
CA ALA A 187 30.67 11.97 -9.57
C ALA A 187 30.27 13.38 -9.10
N THR A 188 30.34 13.66 -7.79
CA THR A 188 30.06 14.99 -7.24
C THR A 188 31.16 15.96 -7.61
N VAL A 189 32.45 15.57 -7.51
CA VAL A 189 33.60 16.38 -7.95
C VAL A 189 33.47 16.74 -9.43
N HIS A 190 33.22 15.73 -10.28
CA HIS A 190 33.03 15.93 -11.72
C HIS A 190 31.92 16.93 -12.04
N ARG A 191 30.78 16.81 -11.37
CA ARG A 191 29.63 17.72 -11.54
C ARG A 191 29.92 19.14 -11.10
N GLN A 192 30.71 19.34 -10.05
CA GLN A 192 31.09 20.68 -9.59
C GLN A 192 32.08 21.34 -10.54
N LEU A 193 33.08 20.61 -11.01
CA LEU A 193 34.04 21.14 -12.00
C LEU A 193 33.35 21.50 -13.33
N LYS A 194 32.37 20.71 -13.79
CA LYS A 194 31.60 21.03 -15.01
C LYS A 194 30.72 22.28 -14.90
N LYS A 195 30.41 22.75 -13.68
CA LYS A 195 29.61 23.97 -13.48
C LYS A 195 30.43 25.24 -13.54
N VAL A 196 31.74 25.11 -13.40
CA VAL A 196 32.70 26.24 -13.32
C VAL A 196 33.53 26.36 -14.62
N ALA A 197 33.55 25.30 -15.43
CA ALA A 197 34.10 25.31 -16.79
C ALA A 197 33.07 25.86 -17.77
#